data_5ee540f5f5f9291cbe802caaafbef9cc
#
_entry.id   5ee540f5f5f9291cbe802caaafbef9cc
#
_cell.length_a   1.000
_cell.length_b   1.000
_cell.length_c   1.000
_cell.angle_alpha   90.00
_cell.angle_beta   90.00
_cell.angle_gamma   90.00
#
_symmetry.space_group_name_H-M   'P 1'
#
loop_
_entity.id
_entity.type
_entity.pdbx_description
1 polymer ?
#
loop_
_entity_poly.entity_id
_entity_poly.type
_entity_poly.pdbx_seq_one_letter_code
_entity_poly.pdbx_strand_id
1 'polypeptide(L)'
;MPKWKYLLIEIKKIEEKYGSSLRNPASDSEIIKMNHIVQQKLGNIIIPEPYIEFLKKVNGLDFNGLVMYGVDEDLLEKEIDEEIHGFIETNELWYENDWQKQYIFLGDSDTACYDTKEKVYVELDKPSGTLIQSFKSFDAMLSNALETII
;
A
#
# COMPACT_ATOMS: atom_id res chain seq x y z
N MET A 1 -12.43 -14.59 -5.55
CA MET A 1 -12.11 -13.19 -5.18
C MET A 1 -11.21 -13.20 -3.96
N PRO A 2 -10.13 -12.38 -3.93
CA PRO A 2 -9.27 -12.30 -2.75
C PRO A 2 -10.03 -11.90 -1.49
N LYS A 3 -9.63 -12.44 -0.35
CA LYS A 3 -10.29 -12.20 0.93
C LYS A 3 -10.26 -10.71 1.33
N TRP A 4 -9.19 -10.00 1.01
CA TRP A 4 -9.07 -8.58 1.35
C TRP A 4 -10.20 -7.73 0.72
N LYS A 5 -10.73 -8.13 -0.43
CA LYS A 5 -11.85 -7.40 -1.06
C LYS A 5 -13.12 -7.47 -0.23
N TYR A 6 -13.40 -8.59 0.38
CA TYR A 6 -14.55 -8.73 1.29
C TYR A 6 -14.36 -7.92 2.56
N LEU A 7 -13.15 -7.95 3.12
CA LEU A 7 -12.81 -7.18 4.31
C LEU A 7 -12.87 -5.67 4.05
N LEU A 8 -12.48 -5.23 2.87
CA LEU A 8 -12.56 -3.84 2.46
C LEU A 8 -14.03 -3.38 2.38
N ILE A 9 -14.93 -4.25 1.93
CA ILE A 9 -16.37 -3.97 1.92
C ILE A 9 -16.88 -3.76 3.35
N GLU A 10 -16.42 -4.56 4.31
CA GLU A 10 -16.78 -4.39 5.72
C GLU A 10 -16.29 -3.05 6.27
N ILE A 11 -15.07 -2.66 5.95
CA ILE A 11 -14.52 -1.36 6.36
C ILE A 11 -15.34 -0.22 5.75
N LYS A 12 -15.71 -0.34 4.49
CA LYS A 12 -16.55 0.65 3.82
C LYS A 12 -17.88 0.85 4.54
N LYS A 13 -18.53 -0.23 4.98
CA LYS A 13 -19.76 -0.18 5.76
C LYS A 13 -19.56 0.54 7.09
N ILE A 14 -18.45 0.27 7.76
CA ILE A 14 -18.10 0.92 9.03
C ILE A 14 -17.91 2.43 8.82
N GLU A 15 -17.15 2.83 7.81
CA GLU A 15 -16.91 4.24 7.49
C GLU A 15 -18.21 4.96 7.16
N GLU A 16 -19.08 4.38 6.34
CA GLU A 16 -20.38 4.96 5.98
C GLU A 16 -21.28 5.13 7.20
N LYS A 17 -21.26 4.19 8.13
CA LYS A 17 -22.02 4.25 9.36
C LYS A 17 -21.66 5.47 10.22
N TYR A 18 -20.42 5.90 10.18
CA TYR A 18 -19.93 7.05 10.94
C TYR A 18 -19.81 8.33 10.11
N GLY A 19 -20.44 8.36 8.94
CA GLY A 19 -20.49 9.54 8.08
C GLY A 19 -19.22 9.79 7.26
N SER A 20 -18.37 8.79 7.15
CA SER A 20 -17.12 8.85 6.37
C SER A 20 -17.21 7.96 5.13
N SER A 21 -16.16 7.92 4.34
CA SER A 21 -16.09 7.08 3.15
C SER A 21 -14.64 6.67 2.86
N LEU A 22 -14.48 5.59 2.11
CA LEU A 22 -13.17 5.21 1.61
C LEU A 22 -12.74 6.16 0.49
N ARG A 23 -11.43 6.23 0.26
CA ARG A 23 -10.86 7.01 -0.85
C ARG A 23 -11.35 6.46 -2.18
N ASN A 24 -11.43 7.32 -3.18
CA ASN A 24 -11.80 6.90 -4.53
C ASN A 24 -10.75 5.95 -5.12
N PRO A 25 -11.15 5.02 -6.00
CA PRO A 25 -10.20 4.19 -6.72
C PRO A 25 -9.22 5.04 -7.53
N ALA A 26 -7.98 4.59 -7.64
CA ALA A 26 -7.03 5.19 -8.57
C ALA A 26 -7.45 4.85 -10.00
N SER A 27 -7.35 5.81 -10.91
CA SER A 27 -7.65 5.59 -12.33
C SER A 27 -6.49 4.88 -13.03
N ASP A 28 -6.78 4.25 -14.17
CA ASP A 28 -5.75 3.63 -15.00
C ASP A 28 -4.69 4.65 -15.42
N SER A 29 -5.09 5.87 -15.74
CA SER A 29 -4.18 6.96 -16.09
C SER A 29 -3.25 7.32 -14.93
N GLU A 30 -3.77 7.41 -13.71
CA GLU A 30 -2.96 7.66 -12.51
C GLU A 30 -1.96 6.53 -12.25
N ILE A 31 -2.37 5.29 -12.42
CA ILE A 31 -1.51 4.11 -12.29
C ILE A 31 -0.38 4.14 -13.32
N ILE A 32 -0.68 4.49 -14.57
CA ILE A 32 0.32 4.61 -15.64
C ILE A 32 1.35 5.68 -15.29
N LYS A 33 0.90 6.84 -14.82
CA LYS A 33 1.80 7.92 -14.37
C LYS A 33 2.69 7.46 -13.22
N MET A 34 2.12 6.76 -12.26
CA MET A 34 2.85 6.22 -11.12
C MET A 34 3.96 5.27 -11.58
N ASN A 35 3.64 4.31 -12.45
CA ASN A 35 4.62 3.38 -12.98
C ASN A 35 5.77 4.10 -13.69
N HIS A 36 5.46 5.13 -14.47
CA HIS A 36 6.46 5.92 -15.18
C HIS A 36 7.42 6.64 -14.22
N ILE A 37 6.87 7.29 -13.21
CA ILE A 37 7.67 8.03 -12.22
C ILE A 37 8.48 7.08 -11.34
N VAL A 38 7.94 5.92 -11.00
CA VAL A 38 8.65 4.89 -10.24
C VAL A 38 9.94 4.49 -10.97
N GLN A 39 9.88 4.28 -12.29
CA GLN A 39 11.08 3.94 -13.08
C GLN A 39 12.12 5.07 -13.06
N GLN A 40 11.69 6.30 -13.02
CA GLN A 40 12.60 7.45 -12.96
C GLN A 40 13.22 7.66 -11.57
N LYS A 41 12.44 7.51 -10.51
CA LYS A 41 12.87 7.85 -9.15
C LYS A 41 13.36 6.68 -8.31
N LEU A 42 12.79 5.51 -8.49
CA LEU A 42 13.09 4.33 -7.67
C LEU A 42 13.92 3.28 -8.41
N GLY A 43 14.12 3.45 -9.72
CA GLY A 43 14.89 2.52 -10.53
C GLY A 43 14.05 1.38 -11.09
N ASN A 44 14.69 0.26 -11.40
CA ASN A 44 14.05 -0.87 -12.08
C ASN A 44 13.28 -1.76 -11.10
N ILE A 45 12.31 -1.21 -10.42
CA ILE A 45 11.41 -2.01 -9.58
C ILE A 45 10.11 -2.25 -10.32
N ILE A 46 9.51 -3.43 -10.08
CA ILE A 46 8.20 -3.79 -10.62
C ILE A 46 7.21 -3.76 -9.48
N ILE A 47 6.22 -2.86 -9.59
CA ILE A 47 5.18 -2.76 -8.57
C ILE A 47 4.35 -4.05 -8.61
N PRO A 48 4.14 -4.74 -7.47
CA PRO A 48 3.36 -5.97 -7.46
C PRO A 48 1.94 -5.76 -8.02
N GLU A 49 1.53 -6.61 -8.93
CA GLU A 49 0.22 -6.52 -9.56
C GLU A 49 -0.95 -6.57 -8.57
N PRO A 50 -0.92 -7.42 -7.52
CA PRO A 50 -2.00 -7.42 -6.52
C PRO A 50 -2.15 -6.10 -5.79
N TYR A 51 -1.05 -5.38 -5.54
CA TYR A 51 -1.10 -4.05 -4.95
C TYR A 51 -1.76 -3.04 -5.92
N ILE A 52 -1.46 -3.12 -7.21
CA ILE A 52 -2.11 -2.31 -8.23
C ILE A 52 -3.63 -2.58 -8.24
N GLU A 53 -4.03 -3.84 -8.14
CA GLU A 53 -5.45 -4.20 -8.04
C GLU A 53 -6.12 -3.59 -6.80
N PHE A 54 -5.40 -3.52 -5.70
CA PHE A 54 -5.85 -2.83 -4.48
C PHE A 54 -6.09 -1.33 -4.77
N LEU A 55 -5.14 -0.65 -5.41
CA LEU A 55 -5.26 0.77 -5.74
C LEU A 55 -6.44 1.07 -6.66
N LYS A 56 -6.79 0.13 -7.54
CA LYS A 56 -7.96 0.24 -8.42
C LYS A 56 -9.29 0.09 -7.68
N LYS A 57 -9.27 -0.35 -6.43
CA LYS A 57 -10.45 -0.42 -5.57
C LYS A 57 -10.50 0.74 -4.59
N VAL A 58 -9.35 1.11 -4.05
CA VAL A 58 -9.21 2.23 -3.11
C VAL A 58 -7.79 2.78 -3.21
N ASN A 59 -7.66 4.09 -3.37
CA ASN A 59 -6.36 4.73 -3.49
C ASN A 59 -5.71 4.94 -2.13
N GLY A 60 -5.21 3.87 -1.55
CA GLY A 60 -4.64 3.87 -0.21
C GLY A 60 -5.71 3.73 0.86
N LEU A 61 -5.28 3.50 2.08
CA LEU A 61 -6.17 3.27 3.22
C LEU A 61 -5.53 3.87 4.47
N ASP A 62 -6.34 4.49 5.31
CA ASP A 62 -5.95 4.92 6.65
C ASP A 62 -7.13 4.59 7.57
N PHE A 63 -7.04 3.46 8.25
CA PHE A 63 -8.12 2.95 9.07
C PHE A 63 -7.58 2.23 10.30
N ASN A 64 -8.00 2.67 11.48
CA ASN A 64 -7.64 2.04 12.77
C ASN A 64 -6.14 1.73 12.93
N GLY A 65 -5.29 2.63 12.47
CA GLY A 65 -3.84 2.52 12.61
C GLY A 65 -3.13 1.80 11.48
N LEU A 66 -3.86 1.18 10.55
CA LEU A 66 -3.29 0.64 9.33
C LEU A 66 -3.29 1.69 8.23
N VAL A 67 -2.12 1.95 7.68
CA VAL A 67 -1.96 2.82 6.52
C VAL A 67 -1.44 1.99 5.35
N MET A 68 -2.20 1.95 4.25
CA MET A 68 -1.72 1.42 2.98
C MET A 68 -1.44 2.61 2.06
N TYR A 69 -0.26 2.61 1.44
CA TYR A 69 0.13 3.73 0.57
C TYR A 69 -0.72 3.78 -0.69
N GLY A 70 -0.98 4.99 -1.16
CA GLY A 70 -1.72 5.24 -2.39
C GLY A 70 -0.84 5.84 -3.48
N VAL A 71 -1.44 6.15 -4.62
CA VAL A 71 -0.79 6.96 -5.66
C VAL A 71 -0.51 8.34 -5.07
N ASP A 72 0.71 8.85 -5.27
CA ASP A 72 1.14 10.12 -4.72
C ASP A 72 0.19 11.25 -5.14
N GLU A 73 -0.08 12.16 -4.20
CA GLU A 73 -1.07 13.22 -4.37
C GLU A 73 -0.84 14.07 -5.61
N ASP A 74 0.42 14.38 -5.90
CA ASP A 74 0.80 15.20 -7.06
C ASP A 74 0.55 14.53 -8.42
N LEU A 75 0.26 13.23 -8.44
CA LEU A 75 -0.09 12.47 -9.65
C LEU A 75 -1.60 12.33 -9.83
N LEU A 76 -2.40 12.75 -8.86
CA LEU A 76 -3.85 12.59 -8.92
C LEU A 76 -4.49 13.61 -9.86
N GLU A 77 -5.50 13.16 -10.59
CA GLU A 77 -6.22 13.98 -11.57
C GLU A 77 -7.19 14.97 -10.91
N LYS A 78 -7.57 14.70 -9.66
CA LYS A 78 -8.48 15.55 -8.88
C LYS A 78 -7.85 15.93 -7.56
N GLU A 79 -8.13 17.14 -7.10
CA GLU A 79 -7.77 17.55 -5.76
C GLU A 79 -8.53 16.70 -4.73
N ILE A 80 -7.86 16.41 -3.62
CA ILE A 80 -8.40 15.66 -2.51
C ILE A 80 -8.20 16.45 -1.22
N ASP A 81 -9.15 16.30 -0.29
CA ASP A 81 -9.11 16.97 1.01
C ASP A 81 -8.33 16.16 2.06
N GLU A 82 -8.02 14.90 1.76
CA GLU A 82 -7.32 14.00 2.66
C GLU A 82 -5.86 13.87 2.31
N GLU A 83 -5.02 13.75 3.34
CA GLU A 83 -3.61 13.43 3.15
C GLU A 83 -3.45 11.98 2.72
N ILE A 84 -2.67 11.74 1.68
CA ILE A 84 -2.31 10.40 1.21
C ILE A 84 -0.84 10.18 1.49
N HIS A 85 -0.52 9.06 2.12
CA HIS A 85 0.85 8.57 2.19
C HIS A 85 1.20 7.98 0.83
N GLY A 86 1.96 8.73 0.02
CA GLY A 86 2.25 8.36 -1.36
C GLY A 86 3.29 7.24 -1.45
N PHE A 87 3.04 6.29 -2.34
CA PHE A 87 3.93 5.15 -2.56
C PHE A 87 5.34 5.60 -2.95
N ILE A 88 5.47 6.53 -3.89
CA ILE A 88 6.78 6.98 -4.39
C ILE A 88 7.53 7.74 -3.31
N GLU A 89 6.91 8.74 -2.72
CA GLU A 89 7.53 9.56 -1.68
C GLU A 89 8.02 8.71 -0.50
N THR A 90 7.18 7.77 -0.06
CA THR A 90 7.50 6.92 1.08
C THR A 90 8.64 5.97 0.77
N ASN A 91 8.64 5.34 -0.40
CA ASN A 91 9.73 4.46 -0.81
C ASN A 91 11.04 5.22 -1.02
N GLU A 92 11.00 6.44 -1.53
CA GLU A 92 12.19 7.29 -1.62
C GLU A 92 12.82 7.52 -0.25
N LEU A 93 12.01 7.79 0.77
CA LEU A 93 12.51 7.96 2.15
C LEU A 93 13.13 6.68 2.69
N TRP A 94 12.46 5.53 2.50
CA TRP A 94 13.00 4.24 2.92
C TRP A 94 14.33 3.93 2.23
N TYR A 95 14.45 4.27 0.93
CA TYR A 95 15.63 3.94 0.12
C TYR A 95 16.85 4.84 0.40
N GLU A 96 16.76 5.76 1.33
CA GLU A 96 17.92 6.45 1.87
C GLU A 96 18.90 5.48 2.55
N ASN A 97 18.42 4.32 2.99
CA ASN A 97 19.24 3.22 3.51
C ASN A 97 19.32 2.12 2.47
N ASP A 98 20.53 1.77 2.02
CA ASP A 98 20.72 0.82 0.93
C ASP A 98 20.11 -0.56 1.16
N TRP A 99 20.13 -1.07 2.41
CA TRP A 99 19.57 -2.39 2.71
C TRP A 99 18.04 -2.44 2.49
N GLN A 100 17.38 -1.30 2.55
CA GLN A 100 15.93 -1.22 2.37
C GLN A 100 15.52 -1.31 0.90
N LYS A 101 16.45 -1.15 -0.04
CA LYS A 101 16.19 -1.27 -1.48
C LYS A 101 15.83 -2.69 -1.92
N GLN A 102 16.02 -3.68 -1.06
CA GLN A 102 15.55 -5.04 -1.26
C GLN A 102 14.02 -5.12 -1.22
N TYR A 103 13.38 -4.17 -0.54
CA TYR A 103 11.94 -4.19 -0.28
C TYR A 103 11.21 -3.14 -1.09
N ILE A 104 9.97 -3.47 -1.47
CA ILE A 104 9.00 -2.48 -1.99
C ILE A 104 8.00 -2.26 -0.86
N PHE A 105 8.00 -1.06 -0.28
CA PHE A 105 7.16 -0.73 0.88
C PHE A 105 5.75 -0.39 0.42
N LEU A 106 4.76 -1.04 1.00
CA LEU A 106 3.36 -0.96 0.59
C LEU A 106 2.45 -0.34 1.65
N GLY A 107 2.85 -0.38 2.90
CA GLY A 107 2.02 0.12 3.98
C GLY A 107 2.76 0.18 5.30
N ASP A 108 2.09 0.76 6.27
CA ASP A 108 2.62 1.07 7.57
C ASP A 108 1.57 0.81 8.65
N SER A 109 1.88 0.03 9.58
CA SER A 109 1.35 -0.15 10.92
C SER A 109 2.39 -0.98 11.66
N ASP A 110 2.62 -2.19 11.25
CA ASP A 110 3.97 -2.74 11.11
C ASP A 110 4.30 -2.63 9.62
N THR A 111 5.56 -2.50 9.25
CA THR A 111 5.90 -2.17 7.87
C THR A 111 5.60 -3.32 6.93
N ALA A 112 4.55 -3.18 6.11
CA ALA A 112 4.15 -4.17 5.12
C ALA A 112 4.89 -3.92 3.80
N CYS A 113 5.60 -4.95 3.30
CA CYS A 113 6.37 -4.78 2.07
C CYS A 113 6.51 -6.08 1.28
N TYR A 114 6.98 -5.94 0.06
CA TYR A 114 7.34 -7.05 -0.81
C TYR A 114 8.86 -7.19 -0.83
N ASP A 115 9.37 -8.38 -0.51
CA ASP A 115 10.80 -8.72 -0.56
C ASP A 115 11.14 -9.17 -1.98
N THR A 116 11.85 -8.34 -2.74
CA THR A 116 12.19 -8.63 -4.14
C THR A 116 13.19 -9.76 -4.29
N LYS A 117 14.01 -10.00 -3.26
CA LYS A 117 15.01 -11.06 -3.27
C LYS A 117 14.41 -12.43 -3.01
N GLU A 118 13.59 -12.54 -1.95
CA GLU A 118 12.95 -13.79 -1.56
C GLU A 118 11.62 -14.02 -2.27
N LYS A 119 11.07 -12.99 -2.92
CA LYS A 119 9.80 -13.02 -3.66
C LYS A 119 8.61 -13.42 -2.78
N VAL A 120 8.57 -12.89 -1.57
CA VAL A 120 7.47 -13.05 -0.63
C VAL A 120 7.06 -11.70 -0.06
N TYR A 121 5.85 -11.62 0.47
CA TYR A 121 5.41 -10.45 1.22
C TYR A 121 5.82 -10.60 2.66
N VAL A 122 6.25 -9.52 3.28
CA VAL A 122 6.78 -9.54 4.64
C VAL A 122 6.23 -8.40 5.48
N GLU A 123 6.21 -8.62 6.78
CA GLU A 123 5.93 -7.60 7.78
C GLU A 123 7.19 -7.42 8.60
N LEU A 124 7.69 -6.19 8.65
CA LEU A 124 8.91 -5.84 9.35
C LEU A 124 8.61 -4.97 10.56
N ASP A 125 9.38 -5.17 11.64
CA ASP A 125 9.34 -4.26 12.77
C ASP A 125 9.84 -2.89 12.33
N LYS A 126 9.05 -1.85 12.53
CA LYS A 126 9.32 -0.52 12.00
C LYS A 126 10.65 0.07 12.51
N PRO A 127 10.95 0.07 13.81
CA PRO A 127 12.21 0.63 14.28
C PRO A 127 13.46 -0.14 13.87
N SER A 128 13.41 -1.48 13.93
CA SER A 128 14.60 -2.32 13.74
C SER A 128 14.75 -2.90 12.34
N GLY A 129 13.66 -2.95 11.56
CA GLY A 129 13.65 -3.66 10.28
C GLY A 129 13.69 -5.17 10.41
N THR A 130 13.50 -5.70 11.62
CA THR A 130 13.52 -7.15 11.87
C THR A 130 12.28 -7.80 11.27
N LEU A 131 12.45 -8.95 10.64
CA LEU A 131 11.33 -9.74 10.08
C LEU A 131 10.40 -10.21 11.19
N ILE A 132 9.13 -9.83 11.15
CA ILE A 132 8.09 -10.32 12.06
C ILE A 132 7.47 -11.58 11.47
N GLN A 133 6.98 -11.54 10.24
CA GLN A 133 6.43 -12.70 9.55
C GLN A 133 6.44 -12.51 8.04
N SER A 134 6.30 -13.60 7.32
CA SER A 134 6.21 -13.59 5.87
C SER A 134 4.91 -14.24 5.39
N PHE A 135 4.48 -13.85 4.19
CA PHE A 135 3.24 -14.31 3.57
C PHE A 135 3.50 -14.70 2.13
N LYS A 136 2.81 -15.72 1.66
CA LYS A 136 2.96 -16.21 0.27
C LYS A 136 2.29 -15.32 -0.76
N SER A 137 1.35 -14.47 -0.33
CA SER A 137 0.60 -13.61 -1.24
C SER A 137 0.27 -12.27 -0.61
N PHE A 138 0.01 -11.29 -1.45
CA PHE A 138 -0.51 -9.99 -1.02
C PHE A 138 -1.83 -10.16 -0.27
N ASP A 139 -2.72 -11.03 -0.77
CA ASP A 139 -3.99 -11.30 -0.12
C ASP A 139 -3.80 -11.81 1.31
N ALA A 140 -2.89 -12.75 1.53
CA ALA A 140 -2.62 -13.27 2.87
C ALA A 140 -2.11 -12.16 3.80
N MET A 141 -1.20 -11.33 3.32
CA MET A 141 -0.64 -10.22 4.11
C MET A 141 -1.70 -9.18 4.44
N LEU A 142 -2.39 -8.68 3.44
CA LEU A 142 -3.39 -7.61 3.63
C LEU A 142 -4.59 -8.10 4.44
N SER A 143 -5.07 -9.31 4.16
CA SER A 143 -6.19 -9.89 4.91
C SER A 143 -5.86 -10.06 6.39
N ASN A 144 -4.65 -10.51 6.70
CA ASN A 144 -4.19 -10.61 8.09
C ASN A 144 -4.21 -9.24 8.78
N ALA A 145 -3.70 -8.21 8.12
CA ALA A 145 -3.68 -6.85 8.65
C ALA A 145 -5.10 -6.30 8.86
N LEU A 146 -5.98 -6.49 7.89
CA LEU A 146 -7.36 -6.01 7.96
C LEU A 146 -8.17 -6.70 9.05
N GLU A 147 -8.03 -8.02 9.19
CA GLU A 147 -8.71 -8.78 10.25
C GLU A 147 -8.33 -8.31 11.66
N THR A 148 -7.10 -7.86 11.82
CA THR A 148 -6.60 -7.40 13.12
C THR A 148 -7.24 -6.07 13.55
N ILE A 149 -7.67 -5.23 12.60
CA ILE A 149 -8.13 -3.87 12.87
C ILE A 149 -9.66 -3.70 12.76
N ILE A 150 -10.38 -4.69 12.25
CA ILE A 150 -11.85 -4.61 12.13
C ILE A 150 -12.55 -4.88 13.47
#